data_5735e20a3016edf27fff94c718ac73b5
#
_entry.id   5735e20a3016edf27fff94c718ac73b5
#
_cell.length_a   1.000
_cell.length_b   1.000
_cell.length_c   1.000
_cell.angle_alpha   90.00
_cell.angle_beta   90.00
_cell.angle_gamma   90.00
#
_symmetry.space_group_name_H-M   'P 1'
#
loop_
_entity.id
_entity.type
_entity.pdbx_description
1 polymer ?
#
loop_
_entity_poly.entity_id
_entity_poly.type
_entity_poly.pdbx_seq_one_letter_code
_entity_poly.pdbx_strand_id
1 'polypeptide(L)'
;MDLNALASARVVDLSLTVSERLPGTWPGHMTYAHHNWNWFAAVEGPTGKTRSAAPYQTNFVVMDEHCGTHFDAPTHFVPPEGSGLPLAGPLGAQAGNRVPLEDLMGPAAVVDVRSLAEGGEPGVSPLIRPDHVRAWEAENGALQEREVVLFRTGWDRYYVEGAEGERYMHGPLVTGESPGWPAPSPETAVYLHERGVKTIGIDAPSIGSAHTPIPVHQEGLGRGMRYVEILTNLGELPVRGAYFVFLPVKISNSSGGPGRAMALLPE
;
A
#
# COMPACT_ATOMS: atom_id res chain seq x y z
N MET A 1 6.15 -3.24 -27.39
CA MET A 1 6.38 -4.12 -26.23
C MET A 1 6.85 -5.47 -26.79
N ASP A 2 8.01 -5.93 -26.39
CA ASP A 2 8.47 -7.29 -26.75
C ASP A 2 7.86 -8.29 -25.76
N LEU A 3 6.97 -9.13 -26.25
CA LEU A 3 6.29 -10.17 -25.43
C LEU A 3 7.27 -11.27 -24.99
N ASN A 4 8.36 -11.49 -25.71
CA ASN A 4 9.38 -12.46 -25.31
C ASN A 4 10.15 -11.95 -24.08
N ALA A 5 10.50 -10.66 -24.06
CA ALA A 5 11.13 -10.04 -22.90
C ALA A 5 10.21 -10.07 -21.65
N LEU A 6 8.88 -9.96 -21.85
CA LEU A 6 7.93 -10.12 -20.76
C LEU A 6 7.88 -11.57 -20.25
N ALA A 7 7.95 -12.55 -21.14
CA ALA A 7 7.88 -13.97 -20.78
C ALA A 7 9.14 -14.46 -20.03
N SER A 8 10.30 -13.82 -20.26
CA SER A 8 11.55 -14.14 -19.57
C SER A 8 11.83 -13.27 -18.35
N ALA A 9 11.02 -12.24 -18.10
CA ALA A 9 11.23 -11.34 -16.97
C ALA A 9 11.17 -12.07 -15.62
N ARG A 10 12.12 -11.75 -14.73
CA ARG A 10 12.05 -12.19 -13.34
C ARG A 10 10.92 -11.43 -12.62
N VAL A 11 10.02 -12.19 -12.01
CA VAL A 11 8.93 -11.61 -11.20
C VAL A 11 9.37 -11.52 -9.75
N VAL A 12 9.25 -10.34 -9.15
CA VAL A 12 9.41 -10.12 -7.70
C VAL A 12 8.05 -9.86 -7.11
N ASP A 13 7.66 -10.67 -6.12
CA ASP A 13 6.44 -10.45 -5.35
C ASP A 13 6.67 -9.36 -4.30
N LEU A 14 5.89 -8.31 -4.38
CA LEU A 14 5.99 -7.15 -3.49
C LEU A 14 4.84 -7.08 -2.47
N SER A 15 4.08 -8.19 -2.33
CA SER A 15 2.92 -8.24 -1.43
C SER A 15 3.21 -9.01 -0.16
N LEU A 16 2.69 -8.52 0.95
CA LEU A 16 2.72 -9.19 2.23
C LEU A 16 1.55 -10.18 2.38
N THR A 17 1.78 -11.26 3.12
CA THR A 17 0.73 -12.22 3.46
C THR A 17 -0.22 -11.62 4.49
N VAL A 18 -1.52 -11.73 4.28
CA VAL A 18 -2.52 -11.32 5.27
C VAL A 18 -2.85 -12.49 6.18
N SER A 19 -2.82 -12.26 7.48
CA SER A 19 -3.14 -13.26 8.52
C SER A 19 -3.66 -12.57 9.76
N GLU A 20 -4.48 -13.27 10.54
CA GLU A 20 -4.98 -12.80 11.85
C GLU A 20 -3.85 -12.54 12.86
N ARG A 21 -2.65 -13.10 12.63
CA ARG A 21 -1.50 -12.99 13.52
C ARG A 21 -0.45 -11.99 13.06
N LEU A 22 -0.64 -11.41 11.87
CA LEU A 22 0.27 -10.43 11.27
C LEU A 22 -0.29 -9.01 11.39
N PRO A 23 0.56 -7.99 11.54
CA PRO A 23 0.13 -6.61 11.78
C PRO A 23 -0.32 -5.90 10.49
N GLY A 24 -1.23 -6.51 9.72
CA GLY A 24 -1.68 -6.01 8.41
C GLY A 24 -2.93 -5.13 8.44
N THR A 25 -3.50 -4.84 9.61
CA THR A 25 -4.72 -4.04 9.76
C THR A 25 -4.43 -2.79 10.57
N TRP A 26 -4.89 -1.64 10.09
CA TRP A 26 -4.75 -0.37 10.80
C TRP A 26 -5.46 -0.41 12.17
N PRO A 27 -4.83 0.07 13.26
CA PRO A 27 -5.45 0.08 14.58
C PRO A 27 -6.77 0.84 14.58
N GLY A 28 -7.82 0.19 15.09
CA GLY A 28 -9.19 0.73 15.12
C GLY A 28 -10.05 0.39 13.90
N HIS A 29 -9.47 -0.17 12.84
CA HIS A 29 -10.23 -0.71 11.72
C HIS A 29 -10.72 -2.14 11.97
N MET A 30 -11.56 -2.66 11.06
CA MET A 30 -12.03 -4.05 11.09
C MET A 30 -10.85 -5.00 10.96
N THR A 31 -10.66 -5.84 11.95
CA THR A 31 -9.60 -6.85 11.93
C THR A 31 -9.86 -7.91 10.87
N TYR A 32 -8.78 -8.36 10.23
CA TYR A 32 -8.86 -9.49 9.31
C TYR A 32 -9.34 -10.73 10.04
N ALA A 33 -10.27 -11.46 9.44
CA ALA A 33 -10.75 -12.75 9.93
C ALA A 33 -10.92 -13.73 8.77
N HIS A 34 -10.46 -14.95 8.97
CA HIS A 34 -10.47 -16.03 7.98
C HIS A 34 -11.16 -17.26 8.57
N HIS A 35 -12.27 -17.65 7.97
CA HIS A 35 -13.07 -18.76 8.45
C HIS A 35 -13.27 -19.83 7.39
N ASN A 36 -13.09 -21.09 7.78
CA ASN A 36 -13.42 -22.21 6.92
C ASN A 36 -14.94 -22.32 6.74
N TRP A 37 -15.40 -22.36 5.49
CA TRP A 37 -16.79 -22.57 5.14
C TRP A 37 -17.08 -24.03 4.80
N ASN A 38 -16.22 -24.66 4.01
CA ASN A 38 -16.28 -26.04 3.59
C ASN A 38 -14.89 -26.68 3.54
N TRP A 39 -14.76 -27.87 4.06
CA TRP A 39 -13.51 -28.65 4.07
C TRP A 39 -13.77 -30.06 3.56
N PHE A 40 -13.88 -30.25 2.25
CA PHE A 40 -14.00 -31.55 1.55
C PHE A 40 -15.11 -32.49 2.11
N ALA A 41 -16.05 -32.00 2.90
CA ALA A 41 -17.11 -32.77 3.54
C ALA A 41 -18.46 -32.05 3.48
N ALA A 42 -19.54 -32.85 3.49
CA ALA A 42 -20.87 -32.37 3.77
C ALA A 42 -21.00 -32.08 5.28
N VAL A 43 -21.52 -30.90 5.63
CA VAL A 43 -21.82 -30.54 7.02
C VAL A 43 -23.34 -30.48 7.16
N GLU A 44 -23.91 -31.34 8.00
CA GLU A 44 -25.33 -31.26 8.34
C GLU A 44 -25.57 -30.11 9.32
N GLY A 45 -26.44 -29.20 8.95
CA GLY A 45 -26.89 -28.13 9.84
C GLY A 45 -27.93 -28.59 10.85
N PRO A 46 -28.29 -27.75 11.83
CA PRO A 46 -29.28 -28.08 12.88
C PRO A 46 -30.66 -28.51 12.35
N THR A 47 -30.96 -28.19 11.11
CA THR A 47 -32.22 -28.54 10.44
C THR A 47 -32.12 -29.75 9.52
N GLY A 48 -31.02 -30.51 9.57
CA GLY A 48 -30.73 -31.64 8.68
C GLY A 48 -30.36 -31.21 7.25
N LYS A 49 -30.32 -29.92 6.93
CA LYS A 49 -29.90 -29.42 5.62
C LYS A 49 -28.38 -29.35 5.53
N THR A 50 -27.85 -29.96 4.47
CA THR A 50 -26.42 -29.91 4.18
C THR A 50 -26.00 -28.46 3.88
N ARG A 51 -25.03 -27.98 4.60
CA ARG A 51 -24.50 -26.61 4.45
C ARG A 51 -23.60 -26.46 3.22
N SER A 52 -22.81 -27.50 2.94
CA SER A 52 -22.05 -27.67 1.71
C SER A 52 -21.85 -29.16 1.48
N ALA A 53 -21.94 -29.59 0.25
CA ALA A 53 -21.92 -31.01 -0.10
C ALA A 53 -21.01 -31.30 -1.28
N ALA A 54 -19.81 -30.70 -1.30
CA ALA A 54 -18.92 -30.93 -2.40
C ALA A 54 -17.46 -31.17 -1.93
N PRO A 55 -16.69 -31.98 -2.67
CA PRO A 55 -15.32 -32.34 -2.32
C PRO A 55 -14.34 -31.19 -2.66
N TYR A 56 -14.58 -30.02 -2.07
CA TYR A 56 -13.72 -28.84 -2.20
C TYR A 56 -13.59 -28.09 -0.87
N GLN A 57 -12.56 -27.29 -0.78
CA GLN A 57 -12.38 -26.33 0.31
C GLN A 57 -12.86 -24.95 -0.12
N THR A 58 -13.58 -24.29 0.77
CA THR A 58 -13.94 -22.87 0.64
C THR A 58 -13.83 -22.19 1.99
N ASN A 59 -13.33 -20.96 1.95
CA ASN A 59 -13.26 -20.09 3.10
C ASN A 59 -13.97 -18.78 2.81
N PHE A 60 -14.40 -18.07 3.83
CA PHE A 60 -14.77 -16.67 3.70
C PHE A 60 -13.84 -15.80 4.54
N VAL A 61 -13.62 -14.58 4.07
CA VAL A 61 -12.77 -13.60 4.74
C VAL A 61 -13.58 -12.35 5.04
N VAL A 62 -13.27 -11.75 6.18
CA VAL A 62 -13.70 -10.41 6.54
C VAL A 62 -12.42 -9.59 6.62
N MET A 63 -12.36 -8.48 5.89
CA MET A 63 -11.19 -7.62 5.89
C MET A 63 -11.57 -6.19 5.55
N ASP A 64 -10.82 -5.25 6.09
CA ASP A 64 -10.86 -3.85 5.71
C ASP A 64 -10.28 -3.66 4.30
N GLU A 65 -10.75 -2.67 3.56
CA GLU A 65 -10.21 -2.34 2.22
C GLU A 65 -8.74 -1.95 2.24
N HIS A 66 -8.24 -1.48 3.39
CA HIS A 66 -6.86 -1.05 3.63
C HIS A 66 -6.06 -2.08 4.45
N CYS A 67 -6.41 -3.38 4.37
CA CYS A 67 -5.73 -4.47 5.04
C CYS A 67 -4.69 -5.13 4.14
N GLY A 68 -3.47 -5.37 4.66
CA GLY A 68 -2.36 -5.94 3.89
C GLY A 68 -1.89 -5.01 2.78
N THR A 69 -1.22 -5.55 1.77
CA THR A 69 -0.80 -4.76 0.61
C THR A 69 -2.03 -4.27 -0.15
N HIS A 70 -2.22 -2.96 -0.17
CA HIS A 70 -3.42 -2.31 -0.73
C HIS A 70 -3.07 -1.01 -1.42
N PHE A 71 -4.05 -0.39 -2.06
CA PHE A 71 -3.93 0.96 -2.58
C PHE A 71 -5.04 1.86 -2.05
N ASP A 72 -4.76 3.16 -2.04
CA ASP A 72 -5.71 4.22 -1.74
C ASP A 72 -6.17 4.91 -3.02
N ALA A 73 -7.49 4.97 -3.22
CA ALA A 73 -8.13 5.78 -4.23
C ALA A 73 -8.36 7.22 -3.72
N PRO A 74 -8.52 8.21 -4.60
CA PRO A 74 -8.79 9.60 -4.18
C PRO A 74 -9.96 9.76 -3.22
N THR A 75 -11.03 8.99 -3.39
CA THR A 75 -12.22 9.03 -2.52
C THR A 75 -11.91 8.68 -1.06
N HIS A 76 -10.72 8.09 -0.76
CA HIS A 76 -10.33 7.77 0.60
C HIS A 76 -10.20 9.05 1.48
N PHE A 77 -9.63 10.12 0.93
CA PHE A 77 -9.44 11.39 1.66
C PHE A 77 -10.11 12.60 0.99
N VAL A 78 -10.72 12.42 -0.18
CA VAL A 78 -11.44 13.48 -0.89
C VAL A 78 -12.95 13.22 -0.79
N PRO A 79 -13.71 14.03 -0.04
CA PRO A 79 -15.15 13.90 0.01
C PRO A 79 -15.80 14.20 -1.35
N PRO A 80 -16.97 13.60 -1.63
CA PRO A 80 -17.67 13.84 -2.90
C PRO A 80 -18.06 15.31 -3.05
N GLU A 81 -18.02 15.78 -4.29
CA GLU A 81 -18.49 17.12 -4.65
C GLU A 81 -19.94 17.32 -4.19
N GLY A 82 -20.24 18.49 -3.64
CA GLY A 82 -21.56 18.80 -3.11
C GLY A 82 -21.88 18.26 -1.70
N SER A 83 -20.95 17.54 -1.05
CA SER A 83 -21.12 17.05 0.32
C SER A 83 -21.10 18.14 1.38
N GLY A 84 -20.60 19.35 1.07
CA GLY A 84 -20.39 20.43 2.01
C GLY A 84 -19.23 20.24 2.99
N LEU A 85 -18.46 19.16 2.82
CA LEU A 85 -17.29 18.87 3.65
C LEU A 85 -16.04 19.60 3.14
N PRO A 86 -15.05 19.90 4.00
CA PRO A 86 -13.77 20.45 3.58
C PRO A 86 -13.09 19.55 2.54
N LEU A 87 -12.43 20.13 1.55
CA LEU A 87 -11.72 19.45 0.46
C LEU A 87 -12.62 18.62 -0.47
N ALA A 88 -13.96 18.75 -0.38
CA ALA A 88 -14.87 18.09 -1.32
C ALA A 88 -14.60 18.52 -2.76
N GLY A 89 -14.62 17.57 -3.68
CA GLY A 89 -14.34 17.83 -5.08
C GLY A 89 -14.61 16.66 -6.01
N PRO A 90 -14.44 16.85 -7.32
CA PRO A 90 -14.76 15.80 -8.32
C PRO A 90 -13.93 14.52 -8.16
N LEU A 91 -12.73 14.60 -7.59
CA LEU A 91 -11.91 13.43 -7.27
C LEU A 91 -12.51 12.54 -6.19
N GLY A 92 -13.41 13.05 -5.35
CA GLY A 92 -14.20 12.25 -4.42
C GLY A 92 -15.13 11.23 -5.08
N ALA A 93 -15.35 11.31 -6.40
CA ALA A 93 -16.07 10.31 -7.17
C ALA A 93 -15.14 9.21 -7.75
N GLN A 94 -13.82 9.35 -7.61
CA GLN A 94 -12.86 8.34 -8.06
C GLN A 94 -12.67 7.23 -7.02
N ALA A 95 -13.68 6.38 -6.88
CA ALA A 95 -13.60 5.16 -6.08
C ALA A 95 -12.66 4.13 -6.72
N GLY A 96 -12.24 3.13 -5.94
CA GLY A 96 -11.25 2.13 -6.35
C GLY A 96 -11.60 1.40 -7.64
N ASN A 97 -12.87 1.07 -7.86
CA ASN A 97 -13.32 0.44 -9.10
C ASN A 97 -13.30 1.34 -10.34
N ARG A 98 -13.03 2.63 -10.16
CA ARG A 98 -12.98 3.64 -11.25
C ARG A 98 -11.58 4.17 -11.53
N VAL A 99 -10.61 3.76 -10.72
CA VAL A 99 -9.19 4.11 -10.95
C VAL A 99 -8.71 3.40 -12.21
N PRO A 100 -8.11 4.11 -13.18
CA PRO A 100 -7.48 3.49 -14.35
C PRO A 100 -6.32 2.58 -13.91
N LEU A 101 -6.26 1.33 -14.43
CA LEU A 101 -5.19 0.40 -14.07
C LEU A 101 -3.80 0.90 -14.48
N GLU A 102 -3.72 1.65 -15.59
CA GLU A 102 -2.49 2.29 -16.04
C GLU A 102 -1.91 3.30 -15.05
N ASP A 103 -2.71 3.81 -14.11
CA ASP A 103 -2.21 4.64 -13.02
C ASP A 103 -1.54 3.81 -11.91
N LEU A 104 -1.82 2.49 -11.84
CA LEU A 104 -1.29 1.57 -10.83
C LEU A 104 -0.11 0.74 -11.34
N MET A 105 0.47 1.12 -12.49
CA MET A 105 1.61 0.43 -13.07
C MET A 105 2.52 1.39 -13.83
N GLY A 106 3.81 1.09 -13.85
CA GLY A 106 4.79 1.92 -14.56
C GLY A 106 6.22 1.52 -14.27
N PRO A 107 7.19 2.16 -14.94
CA PRO A 107 8.59 2.02 -14.59
C PRO A 107 8.80 2.39 -13.11
N ALA A 108 9.51 1.54 -12.37
CA ALA A 108 9.77 1.78 -10.95
C ALA A 108 11.00 2.66 -10.74
N ALA A 109 10.87 3.64 -9.85
CA ALA A 109 11.96 4.42 -9.29
C ALA A 109 12.04 4.13 -7.78
N VAL A 110 13.04 3.35 -7.35
CA VAL A 110 13.21 2.96 -5.95
C VAL A 110 14.07 3.99 -5.23
N VAL A 111 13.46 4.72 -4.32
CA VAL A 111 14.12 5.74 -3.49
C VAL A 111 14.44 5.12 -2.13
N ASP A 112 15.71 4.80 -1.89
CA ASP A 112 16.17 4.20 -0.65
C ASP A 112 16.32 5.26 0.44
N VAL A 113 15.48 5.17 1.45
CA VAL A 113 15.44 6.08 2.61
C VAL A 113 15.61 5.35 3.94
N ARG A 114 16.20 4.16 3.92
CA ARG A 114 16.40 3.33 5.12
C ARG A 114 17.21 4.04 6.21
N SER A 115 18.11 4.92 5.84
CA SER A 115 18.89 5.72 6.81
C SER A 115 18.01 6.57 7.73
N LEU A 116 16.80 6.93 7.30
CA LEU A 116 15.84 7.66 8.14
C LEU A 116 15.19 6.77 9.20
N ALA A 117 15.19 5.44 9.01
CA ALA A 117 14.62 4.49 9.97
C ALA A 117 15.56 4.22 11.18
N GLU A 118 16.81 4.71 11.12
CA GLU A 118 17.83 4.55 12.16
C GLU A 118 17.71 5.65 13.21
N GLY A 119 16.66 5.63 13.98
CA GLY A 119 16.43 6.62 15.03
C GLY A 119 15.08 7.31 14.89
N GLY A 120 14.71 8.05 15.89
CA GLY A 120 13.44 8.76 15.94
C GLY A 120 12.91 8.88 17.35
N GLU A 121 12.02 9.82 17.56
CA GLU A 121 11.32 9.98 18.82
C GLU A 121 10.14 8.99 18.87
N PRO A 122 9.84 8.40 20.02
CA PRO A 122 8.67 7.55 20.18
C PRO A 122 7.39 8.23 19.69
N GLY A 123 6.57 7.50 18.93
CA GLY A 123 5.34 8.01 18.31
C GLY A 123 5.53 8.93 17.09
N VAL A 124 6.79 9.27 16.73
CA VAL A 124 7.07 10.23 15.65
C VAL A 124 7.73 9.52 14.47
N SER A 125 7.23 9.76 13.27
CA SER A 125 7.83 9.30 12.01
C SER A 125 8.88 10.29 11.51
N PRO A 126 10.07 9.84 11.11
CA PRO A 126 10.99 10.65 10.30
C PRO A 126 10.34 11.00 8.97
N LEU A 127 10.46 12.26 8.54
CA LEU A 127 9.82 12.70 7.30
C LEU A 127 10.78 12.60 6.11
N ILE A 128 10.31 11.93 5.06
CA ILE A 128 10.95 11.96 3.74
C ILE A 128 10.57 13.30 3.10
N ARG A 129 11.54 14.22 3.02
CA ARG A 129 11.35 15.57 2.47
C ARG A 129 11.71 15.63 0.98
N PRO A 130 11.28 16.66 0.24
CA PRO A 130 11.65 16.83 -1.18
C PRO A 130 13.17 16.77 -1.42
N ASP A 131 13.97 17.20 -0.47
CA ASP A 131 15.45 17.19 -0.61
C ASP A 131 16.02 15.76 -0.68
N HIS A 132 15.40 14.78 -0.03
CA HIS A 132 15.81 13.37 -0.16
C HIS A 132 15.55 12.87 -1.59
N VAL A 133 14.42 13.26 -2.20
CA VAL A 133 14.11 12.91 -3.59
C VAL A 133 15.04 13.65 -4.55
N ARG A 134 15.33 14.93 -4.32
CA ARG A 134 16.30 15.70 -5.13
C ARG A 134 17.70 15.12 -5.07
N ALA A 135 18.14 14.69 -3.89
CA ALA A 135 19.44 14.01 -3.74
C ALA A 135 19.47 12.71 -4.55
N TRP A 136 18.40 11.91 -4.48
CA TRP A 136 18.27 10.70 -5.29
C TRP A 136 18.26 11.02 -6.81
N GLU A 137 17.54 12.07 -7.24
CA GLU A 137 17.52 12.50 -8.65
C GLU A 137 18.91 12.97 -9.13
N ALA A 138 19.69 13.61 -8.29
CA ALA A 138 21.04 14.04 -8.64
C ALA A 138 21.98 12.87 -8.95
N GLU A 139 21.78 11.73 -8.31
CA GLU A 139 22.57 10.52 -8.52
C GLU A 139 22.04 9.63 -9.63
N ASN A 140 20.70 9.57 -9.79
CA ASN A 140 20.03 8.57 -10.63
C ASN A 140 19.29 9.19 -11.83
N GLY A 141 19.37 10.51 -12.00
CA GLY A 141 18.62 11.25 -13.03
C GLY A 141 17.23 11.67 -12.58
N ALA A 142 16.69 12.71 -13.21
CA ALA A 142 15.38 13.26 -12.89
C ALA A 142 14.27 12.20 -13.02
N LEU A 143 13.27 12.29 -12.15
CA LEU A 143 12.06 11.48 -12.27
C LEU A 143 11.35 11.78 -13.59
N GLN A 144 10.81 10.75 -14.19
CA GLN A 144 10.08 10.84 -15.44
C GLN A 144 8.58 10.75 -15.20
N GLU A 145 7.81 11.35 -16.08
CA GLU A 145 6.36 11.23 -16.06
C GLU A 145 5.93 9.74 -16.05
N ARG A 146 4.95 9.41 -15.20
CA ARG A 146 4.41 8.07 -15.03
C ARG A 146 5.38 7.03 -14.40
N GLU A 147 6.54 7.43 -13.92
CA GLU A 147 7.27 6.54 -13.01
C GLU A 147 6.47 6.32 -11.72
N VAL A 148 6.52 5.09 -11.21
CA VAL A 148 6.03 4.74 -9.89
C VAL A 148 7.19 4.90 -8.90
N VAL A 149 7.06 5.84 -7.97
CA VAL A 149 8.07 6.06 -6.93
C VAL A 149 7.83 5.11 -5.78
N LEU A 150 8.81 4.28 -5.47
CA LEU A 150 8.78 3.30 -4.39
C LEU A 150 9.75 3.71 -3.29
N PHE A 151 9.24 4.12 -2.14
CA PHE A 151 10.06 4.44 -0.97
C PHE A 151 10.44 3.17 -0.24
N ARG A 152 11.73 2.83 -0.27
CA ARG A 152 12.31 1.72 0.47
C ARG A 152 12.75 2.20 1.84
N THR A 153 11.95 1.91 2.84
CA THR A 153 12.23 2.23 4.26
C THR A 153 12.86 1.07 5.01
N GLY A 154 12.68 -0.17 4.51
CA GLY A 154 13.03 -1.42 5.17
C GLY A 154 12.19 -1.65 6.42
N TRP A 155 11.01 -1.03 6.53
CA TRP A 155 10.11 -1.19 7.67
C TRP A 155 9.37 -2.52 7.62
N ASP A 156 9.22 -3.14 6.44
CA ASP A 156 8.62 -4.44 6.21
C ASP A 156 9.26 -5.57 7.05
N ARG A 157 10.50 -5.39 7.52
CA ARG A 157 11.16 -6.32 8.46
C ARG A 157 10.40 -6.52 9.77
N TYR A 158 9.57 -5.56 10.16
CA TYR A 158 8.73 -5.65 11.37
C TYR A 158 7.36 -6.27 11.09
N TYR A 159 7.06 -6.66 9.85
CA TYR A 159 5.83 -7.37 9.52
C TYR A 159 5.93 -8.85 9.86
N VAL A 160 5.98 -9.14 11.14
CA VAL A 160 6.16 -10.48 11.72
C VAL A 160 5.17 -10.73 12.85
N GLU A 161 4.98 -12.00 13.23
CA GLU A 161 4.12 -12.35 14.36
C GLU A 161 4.77 -12.00 15.71
N GLY A 162 3.95 -11.75 16.72
CA GLY A 162 4.37 -11.57 18.11
C GLY A 162 4.90 -10.17 18.43
N ALA A 163 5.66 -10.08 19.53
CA ALA A 163 6.07 -8.79 20.11
C ALA A 163 6.93 -7.91 19.17
N GLU A 164 7.75 -8.50 18.31
CA GLU A 164 8.51 -7.74 17.34
C GLU A 164 7.60 -7.08 16.30
N GLY A 165 6.52 -7.76 15.92
CA GLY A 165 5.50 -7.26 14.99
C GLY A 165 4.73 -6.05 15.53
N GLU A 166 4.69 -5.84 16.85
CA GLU A 166 4.08 -4.64 17.42
C GLU A 166 4.78 -3.35 16.98
N ARG A 167 6.06 -3.41 16.66
CA ARG A 167 6.81 -2.27 16.11
C ARG A 167 6.29 -1.82 14.75
N TYR A 168 5.59 -2.68 14.01
CA TYR A 168 5.10 -2.34 12.68
C TYR A 168 4.11 -1.17 12.72
N MET A 169 3.07 -1.29 13.56
CA MET A 169 2.02 -0.26 13.71
C MET A 169 1.65 0.03 15.16
N HIS A 170 1.51 -0.99 16.01
CA HIS A 170 0.95 -0.83 17.35
C HIS A 170 1.82 0.05 18.25
N GLY A 171 3.13 -0.18 18.26
CA GLY A 171 4.07 0.62 19.05
C GLY A 171 4.04 2.11 18.70
N PRO A 172 4.16 2.52 17.41
CA PRO A 172 4.10 3.92 17.04
C PRO A 172 2.72 4.58 17.20
N LEU A 173 1.64 3.85 16.90
CA LEU A 173 0.30 4.43 16.77
C LEU A 173 -0.54 4.33 18.05
N VAL A 174 -0.39 3.25 18.82
CA VAL A 174 -1.28 2.95 19.95
C VAL A 174 -0.59 3.24 21.28
N THR A 175 0.61 2.69 21.50
CA THR A 175 1.34 2.92 22.76
C THR A 175 2.24 4.14 22.72
N GLY A 176 2.67 4.58 21.53
CA GLY A 176 3.64 5.67 21.38
C GLY A 176 5.02 5.33 21.93
N GLU A 177 5.36 4.05 22.13
CA GLU A 177 6.62 3.62 22.78
C GLU A 177 7.77 3.43 21.79
N SER A 178 7.48 3.34 20.50
CA SER A 178 8.50 3.19 19.46
C SER A 178 8.39 4.28 18.40
N PRO A 179 9.49 4.62 17.70
CA PRO A 179 9.45 5.54 16.56
C PRO A 179 8.52 5.00 15.46
N GLY A 180 7.93 5.92 14.69
CA GLY A 180 7.19 5.57 13.47
C GLY A 180 8.13 5.33 12.28
N TRP A 181 7.58 4.76 11.23
CA TRP A 181 8.26 4.53 9.94
C TRP A 181 8.60 5.85 9.24
N PRO A 182 9.66 5.88 8.39
CA PRO A 182 9.87 7.02 7.50
C PRO A 182 8.68 7.19 6.56
N ALA A 183 8.14 8.41 6.50
CA ALA A 183 6.94 8.70 5.71
C ALA A 183 7.13 9.99 4.89
N PRO A 184 6.62 10.08 3.66
CA PRO A 184 6.65 11.31 2.88
C PRO A 184 5.98 12.48 3.59
N SER A 185 6.61 13.66 3.54
CA SER A 185 5.93 14.89 3.95
C SER A 185 4.89 15.30 2.90
N PRO A 186 3.90 16.14 3.27
CA PRO A 186 2.93 16.67 2.30
C PRO A 186 3.59 17.35 1.11
N GLU A 187 4.68 18.11 1.35
CA GLU A 187 5.45 18.79 0.30
C GLU A 187 6.13 17.79 -0.65
N THR A 188 6.45 16.59 -0.16
CA THR A 188 7.02 15.53 -1.01
C THR A 188 5.97 14.97 -1.96
N ALA A 189 4.74 14.78 -1.52
CA ALA A 189 3.65 14.38 -2.41
C ALA A 189 3.40 15.44 -3.51
N VAL A 190 3.38 16.73 -3.14
CA VAL A 190 3.27 17.84 -4.10
C VAL A 190 4.43 17.82 -5.09
N TYR A 191 5.67 17.72 -4.60
CA TYR A 191 6.88 17.67 -5.42
C TYR A 191 6.86 16.53 -6.45
N LEU A 192 6.42 15.34 -6.05
CA LEU A 192 6.30 14.18 -6.94
C LEU A 192 5.18 14.36 -7.96
N HIS A 193 4.04 14.91 -7.54
CA HIS A 193 2.94 15.23 -8.47
C HIS A 193 3.38 16.20 -9.57
N GLU A 194 4.13 17.24 -9.23
CA GLU A 194 4.67 18.22 -10.19
C GLU A 194 5.61 17.60 -11.23
N ARG A 195 6.18 16.43 -10.95
CA ARG A 195 6.99 15.61 -11.87
C ARG A 195 6.18 14.61 -12.69
N GLY A 196 4.86 14.64 -12.58
CA GLY A 196 3.98 13.73 -13.31
C GLY A 196 3.88 12.32 -12.69
N VAL A 197 4.41 12.13 -11.47
CA VAL A 197 4.23 10.88 -10.72
C VAL A 197 2.77 10.71 -10.34
N LYS A 198 2.18 9.60 -10.74
CA LYS A 198 0.78 9.24 -10.43
C LYS A 198 0.66 8.33 -9.23
N THR A 199 1.64 7.49 -8.98
CA THR A 199 1.59 6.48 -7.92
C THR A 199 2.86 6.50 -7.09
N ILE A 200 2.66 6.47 -5.78
CA ILE A 200 3.71 6.32 -4.78
C ILE A 200 3.46 4.99 -4.05
N GLY A 201 4.52 4.21 -3.85
CA GLY A 201 4.48 3.01 -3.03
C GLY A 201 5.44 3.09 -1.85
N ILE A 202 5.18 2.30 -0.80
CA ILE A 202 6.01 2.24 0.40
C ILE A 202 5.99 0.85 1.04
N ASP A 203 7.14 0.40 1.56
CA ASP A 203 7.27 -0.84 2.35
C ASP A 203 7.02 -0.62 3.85
N ALA A 204 6.05 0.22 4.16
CA ALA A 204 5.67 0.60 5.51
C ALA A 204 4.13 0.63 5.64
N PRO A 205 3.59 0.77 6.87
CA PRO A 205 2.15 0.74 7.11
C PRO A 205 1.33 1.75 6.33
N SER A 206 1.90 2.93 6.07
CA SER A 206 1.21 4.01 5.36
C SER A 206 2.19 5.00 4.74
N ILE A 207 1.74 5.69 3.68
CA ILE A 207 2.36 6.92 3.17
C ILE A 207 2.23 8.03 4.22
N GLY A 208 1.21 7.98 5.06
CA GLY A 208 1.04 8.90 6.18
C GLY A 208 2.02 8.60 7.32
N SER A 209 2.50 9.64 7.99
CA SER A 209 3.32 9.51 9.18
C SER A 209 2.51 9.05 10.39
N ALA A 210 3.14 8.36 11.35
CA ALA A 210 2.46 7.87 12.55
C ALA A 210 1.79 9.00 13.36
N HIS A 211 2.41 10.18 13.43
CA HIS A 211 1.92 11.31 14.23
C HIS A 211 1.03 12.29 13.46
N THR A 212 1.06 12.29 12.12
CA THR A 212 0.30 13.24 11.31
C THR A 212 0.00 12.66 9.93
N PRO A 213 -0.84 11.59 9.84
CA PRO A 213 -1.05 10.87 8.58
C PRO A 213 -1.90 11.63 7.55
N ILE A 214 -2.82 12.48 7.99
CA ILE A 214 -3.87 13.07 7.16
C ILE A 214 -3.33 14.02 6.06
N PRO A 215 -2.43 14.99 6.32
CA PRO A 215 -2.09 16.01 5.33
C PRO A 215 -1.47 15.46 4.04
N VAL A 216 -0.59 14.45 4.10
CA VAL A 216 0.03 13.87 2.91
C VAL A 216 -0.99 13.13 2.04
N HIS A 217 -1.98 12.47 2.66
CA HIS A 217 -3.08 11.85 1.91
C HIS A 217 -3.94 12.91 1.22
N GLN A 218 -4.32 13.96 1.93
CA GLN A 218 -5.11 15.06 1.35
C GLN A 218 -4.38 15.75 0.18
N GLU A 219 -3.07 16.01 0.33
CA GLU A 219 -2.27 16.65 -0.72
C GLU A 219 -2.12 15.77 -1.96
N GLY A 220 -1.79 14.50 -1.82
CA GLY A 220 -1.57 13.62 -2.98
C GLY A 220 -2.86 13.10 -3.59
N LEU A 221 -3.76 12.51 -2.80
CA LEU A 221 -5.03 11.99 -3.31
C LEU A 221 -5.93 13.12 -3.84
N GLY A 222 -5.86 14.32 -3.22
CA GLY A 222 -6.53 15.52 -3.69
C GLY A 222 -6.01 16.06 -5.03
N ARG A 223 -4.82 15.62 -5.48
CA ARG A 223 -4.24 15.86 -6.80
C ARG A 223 -4.43 14.69 -7.77
N GLY A 224 -5.17 13.69 -7.35
CA GLY A 224 -5.43 12.51 -8.16
C GLY A 224 -4.26 11.51 -8.20
N MET A 225 -3.38 11.51 -7.21
CA MET A 225 -2.38 10.46 -7.02
C MET A 225 -3.03 9.19 -6.46
N ARG A 226 -2.28 8.10 -6.44
CA ARG A 226 -2.60 6.80 -5.85
C ARG A 226 -1.50 6.41 -4.90
N TYR A 227 -1.84 5.83 -3.77
CA TYR A 227 -0.87 5.33 -2.82
C TYR A 227 -0.95 3.81 -2.75
N VAL A 228 0.18 3.13 -2.76
CA VAL A 228 0.26 1.68 -2.55
C VAL A 228 1.07 1.43 -1.28
N GLU A 229 0.42 0.88 -0.28
CA GLU A 229 0.95 0.74 1.07
C GLU A 229 1.20 -0.72 1.43
N ILE A 230 2.00 -0.94 2.46
CA ILE A 230 2.33 -2.29 2.97
C ILE A 230 2.98 -3.16 1.89
N LEU A 231 3.93 -2.59 1.15
CA LEU A 231 4.80 -3.33 0.22
C LEU A 231 5.89 -4.09 0.98
N THR A 232 6.56 -5.02 0.28
CA THR A 232 7.75 -5.73 0.77
C THR A 232 8.74 -5.97 -0.37
N ASN A 233 9.91 -6.51 -0.05
CA ASN A 233 10.93 -6.93 -1.01
C ASN A 233 11.44 -5.82 -1.95
N LEU A 234 11.25 -4.54 -1.60
CA LEU A 234 11.78 -3.44 -2.41
C LEU A 234 13.31 -3.49 -2.53
N GLY A 235 13.98 -4.21 -1.64
CA GLY A 235 15.42 -4.46 -1.69
C GLY A 235 15.88 -5.37 -2.83
N GLU A 236 14.97 -6.13 -3.45
CA GLU A 236 15.28 -6.97 -4.61
C GLU A 236 15.24 -6.21 -5.93
N LEU A 237 14.72 -4.98 -5.91
CA LEU A 237 14.60 -4.15 -7.09
C LEU A 237 15.85 -3.31 -7.31
N PRO A 238 16.27 -3.10 -8.57
CA PRO A 238 17.25 -2.08 -8.90
C PRO A 238 16.66 -0.69 -8.67
N VAL A 239 17.52 0.31 -8.55
CA VAL A 239 17.10 1.73 -8.41
C VAL A 239 16.17 2.15 -9.54
N ARG A 240 16.42 1.68 -10.77
CA ARG A 240 15.57 1.82 -11.97
C ARG A 240 15.68 0.56 -12.81
N GLY A 241 14.76 0.38 -13.76
CA GLY A 241 14.78 -0.75 -14.69
C GLY A 241 13.77 -1.87 -14.39
N ALA A 242 13.14 -1.84 -13.22
CA ALA A 242 11.98 -2.69 -12.93
C ALA A 242 10.69 -2.03 -13.44
N TYR A 243 9.67 -2.84 -13.74
CA TYR A 243 8.33 -2.37 -14.06
C TYR A 243 7.37 -2.81 -12.95
N PHE A 244 6.84 -1.85 -12.21
CA PHE A 244 5.89 -2.08 -11.12
C PHE A 244 4.47 -2.33 -11.64
N VAL A 245 3.76 -3.25 -11.02
CA VAL A 245 2.35 -3.55 -11.30
C VAL A 245 1.63 -3.80 -9.98
N PHE A 246 0.50 -3.11 -9.76
CA PHE A 246 -0.43 -3.40 -8.70
C PHE A 246 -1.81 -3.69 -9.27
N LEU A 247 -2.41 -4.81 -8.88
CA LEU A 247 -3.72 -5.26 -9.35
C LEU A 247 -4.68 -5.42 -8.16
N PRO A 248 -5.48 -4.38 -7.86
CA PRO A 248 -6.44 -4.45 -6.76
C PRO A 248 -7.67 -5.28 -7.10
N VAL A 249 -8.33 -5.78 -6.07
CA VAL A 249 -9.69 -6.32 -6.20
C VAL A 249 -10.63 -5.19 -6.59
N LYS A 250 -11.45 -5.41 -7.62
CA LYS A 250 -12.37 -4.40 -8.15
C LYS A 250 -13.67 -4.35 -7.35
N ILE A 251 -13.66 -3.66 -6.23
CA ILE A 251 -14.82 -3.49 -5.33
C ILE A 251 -15.57 -2.22 -5.69
N SER A 252 -16.90 -2.31 -5.83
CA SER A 252 -17.75 -1.16 -6.18
C SER A 252 -17.76 -0.11 -5.08
N ASN A 253 -17.48 1.13 -5.46
CA ASN A 253 -17.45 2.31 -4.57
C ASN A 253 -16.47 2.19 -3.39
N SER A 254 -15.43 1.38 -3.52
CA SER A 254 -14.40 1.26 -2.49
C SER A 254 -13.55 2.52 -2.37
N SER A 255 -13.03 2.77 -1.17
CA SER A 255 -12.07 3.85 -0.92
C SER A 255 -10.63 3.47 -1.33
N GLY A 256 -10.38 2.19 -1.49
CA GLY A 256 -9.13 1.57 -1.89
C GLY A 256 -9.35 0.10 -2.19
N GLY A 257 -8.34 -0.72 -2.01
CA GLY A 257 -8.53 -2.16 -2.10
C GLY A 257 -7.24 -2.96 -1.99
N PRO A 258 -7.30 -4.11 -1.32
CA PRO A 258 -6.20 -5.06 -1.29
C PRO A 258 -5.92 -5.59 -2.69
N GLY A 259 -4.67 -5.95 -2.94
CA GLY A 259 -4.28 -6.49 -4.23
C GLY A 259 -2.93 -7.19 -4.21
N ARG A 260 -2.48 -7.61 -5.38
CA ARG A 260 -1.16 -8.17 -5.55
C ARG A 260 -0.24 -7.17 -6.23
N ALA A 261 0.80 -6.75 -5.51
CA ALA A 261 1.89 -5.95 -6.04
C ALA A 261 3.00 -6.87 -6.54
N MET A 262 3.56 -6.55 -7.70
CA MET A 262 4.73 -7.25 -8.23
C MET A 262 5.61 -6.29 -9.04
N ALA A 263 6.85 -6.68 -9.25
CA ALA A 263 7.71 -6.03 -10.22
C ALA A 263 8.24 -7.03 -11.22
N LEU A 264 8.36 -6.59 -12.48
CA LEU A 264 8.97 -7.32 -13.58
C LEU A 264 10.36 -6.74 -13.82
N LEU A 265 11.38 -7.59 -13.76
CA LEU A 265 12.76 -7.22 -14.04
C LEU A 265 13.16 -7.87 -15.37
N PRO A 266 13.64 -7.08 -16.34
CA PRO A 266 14.22 -7.65 -17.56
C PRO A 266 15.46 -8.50 -17.20
N GLU A 267 15.68 -9.56 -17.97
CA GLU A 267 16.91 -10.34 -17.87
C GLU A 267 18.14 -9.52 -18.29
#